data_32bfae9c81bb8f57fa3e88a7af42cb88
#
_entry.id   32bfae9c81bb8f57fa3e88a7af42cb88
#
_cell.length_a   1.000
_cell.length_b   1.000
_cell.length_c   1.000
_cell.angle_alpha   90.00
_cell.angle_beta   90.00
_cell.angle_gamma   90.00
#
_symmetry.space_group_name_H-M   'P 1'
#
loop_
_entity.id
_entity.type
_entity.pdbx_description
1 polymer ?
#
loop_
_entity_poly.entity_id
_entity_poly.type
_entity_poly.pdbx_seq_one_letter_code
_entity_poly.pdbx_strand_id
1 'polypeptide(L)'
;HILEDGSRHTILGSRFTFLDIRSSKAKQFGFLCETEDGMRIAFPGDEPCPEHLYPVFSHADWLLHEAFCRYADRDRFSPYEKCHSTVRDACLLAEKLAVRNLVLWHTEDSDLPRRRETYLAEGSLCFSGNLYVPEDGEIISLAGTEMA
;
A
#
# COMPACT_ATOMS: atom_id res chain seq x y z
N HIS A 1 1.77 0.66 24.75
CA HIS A 1 0.54 -0.07 24.46
C HIS A 1 0.89 -1.34 23.67
N ILE A 2 0.25 -2.46 24.01
CA ILE A 2 0.32 -3.69 23.20
C ILE A 2 -0.84 -3.62 22.20
N LEU A 3 -0.54 -3.82 20.93
CA LEU A 3 -1.57 -3.86 19.89
C LEU A 3 -2.23 -5.23 19.85
N GLU A 4 -3.54 -5.24 19.71
CA GLU A 4 -4.37 -6.42 19.47
C GLU A 4 -5.15 -6.23 18.18
N ASP A 5 -5.59 -7.33 17.56
CA ASP A 5 -6.40 -7.29 16.35
C ASP A 5 -7.71 -6.51 16.60
N GLY A 6 -7.99 -5.56 15.73
CA GLY A 6 -9.13 -4.66 15.85
C GLY A 6 -8.99 -3.55 16.90
N SER A 7 -7.84 -3.44 17.59
CA SER A 7 -7.63 -2.37 18.58
C SER A 7 -7.67 -0.99 17.93
N ARG A 8 -8.31 -0.03 18.62
CA ARG A 8 -8.53 1.34 18.13
C ARG A 8 -7.84 2.35 19.02
N HIS A 9 -7.11 3.27 18.40
CA HIS A 9 -6.42 4.34 19.10
C HIS A 9 -6.61 5.66 18.36
N THR A 10 -6.76 6.76 19.13
CA THR A 10 -6.71 8.10 18.55
C THR A 10 -5.30 8.64 18.69
N ILE A 11 -4.67 8.97 17.57
CA ILE A 11 -3.30 9.49 17.51
C ILE A 11 -3.33 10.78 16.69
N LEU A 12 -2.92 11.89 17.30
CA LEU A 12 -2.90 13.22 16.67
C LEU A 12 -4.24 13.58 15.97
N GLY A 13 -5.37 13.30 16.64
CA GLY A 13 -6.70 13.57 16.12
C GLY A 13 -7.26 12.51 15.17
N SER A 14 -6.44 11.69 14.56
CA SER A 14 -6.87 10.63 13.65
C SER A 14 -7.13 9.32 14.38
N ARG A 15 -8.13 8.55 13.92
CA ARG A 15 -8.50 7.25 14.47
C ARG A 15 -7.79 6.13 13.70
N PHE A 16 -6.97 5.36 14.40
CA PHE A 16 -6.31 4.18 13.87
C PHE A 16 -7.00 2.91 14.35
N THR A 17 -7.31 2.00 13.43
CA THR A 17 -7.72 0.63 13.71
C THR A 17 -6.58 -0.29 13.26
N PHE A 18 -5.95 -0.99 14.22
CA PHE A 18 -4.86 -1.92 13.94
C PHE A 18 -5.40 -3.32 13.66
N LEU A 19 -4.88 -3.96 12.64
CA LEU A 19 -5.41 -5.20 12.08
C LEU A 19 -4.27 -6.22 11.93
N ASP A 20 -4.43 -7.41 12.52
CA ASP A 20 -3.45 -8.48 12.38
C ASP A 20 -3.45 -8.99 10.92
N ILE A 21 -2.33 -8.86 10.24
CA ILE A 21 -2.20 -9.36 8.86
C ILE A 21 -1.99 -10.87 8.78
N ARG A 22 -1.87 -11.55 9.93
CA ARG A 22 -1.64 -12.99 10.06
C ARG A 22 -0.39 -13.47 9.33
N SER A 23 0.67 -12.66 9.38
CA SER A 23 1.95 -13.02 8.79
C SER A 23 2.48 -14.34 9.35
N SER A 24 3.03 -15.17 8.46
CA SER A 24 3.71 -16.42 8.84
C SER A 24 5.13 -16.21 9.36
N LYS A 25 5.72 -15.03 9.14
CA LYS A 25 7.10 -14.69 9.53
C LYS A 25 7.18 -14.21 10.99
N ALA A 26 6.32 -13.25 11.33
CA ALA A 26 6.26 -12.65 12.67
C ALA A 26 4.90 -11.97 12.84
N LYS A 27 4.48 -11.72 14.09
CA LYS A 27 3.24 -10.96 14.32
C LYS A 27 3.40 -9.54 13.82
N GLN A 28 2.59 -9.16 12.85
CA GLN A 28 2.59 -7.86 12.19
C GLN A 28 1.18 -7.30 12.11
N PHE A 29 1.09 -5.97 12.11
CA PHE A 29 -0.17 -5.25 11.98
C PHE A 29 -0.13 -4.31 10.79
N GLY A 30 -1.21 -4.33 10.01
CA GLY A 30 -1.61 -3.21 9.18
C GLY A 30 -2.51 -2.26 9.97
N PHE A 31 -2.97 -1.19 9.34
CA PHE A 31 -3.95 -0.29 9.94
C PHE A 31 -4.86 0.37 8.90
N LEU A 32 -6.04 0.74 9.36
CA LEU A 32 -6.86 1.75 8.73
C LEU A 32 -6.79 3.02 9.58
N CYS A 33 -6.36 4.13 8.98
CA CYS A 33 -6.42 5.46 9.58
C CYS A 33 -7.60 6.22 9.00
N GLU A 34 -8.40 6.82 9.88
CA GLU A 34 -9.49 7.72 9.52
C GLU A 34 -9.18 9.09 10.14
N THR A 35 -8.94 10.08 9.28
CA THR A 35 -8.62 11.45 9.70
C THR A 35 -9.87 12.19 10.21
N GLU A 36 -9.71 13.36 10.84
CA GLU A 36 -10.83 14.16 11.35
C GLU A 36 -11.78 14.63 10.26
N ASP A 37 -11.29 14.87 9.03
CA ASP A 37 -12.07 15.23 7.85
C ASP A 37 -12.66 14.04 7.10
N GLY A 38 -12.47 12.82 7.65
CA GLY A 38 -13.08 11.59 7.13
C GLY A 38 -12.28 10.88 6.04
N MET A 39 -11.05 11.32 5.71
CA MET A 39 -10.18 10.61 4.77
C MET A 39 -9.78 9.25 5.34
N ARG A 40 -9.79 8.23 4.49
CA ARG A 40 -9.45 6.85 4.85
C ARG A 40 -8.12 6.43 4.20
N ILE A 41 -7.15 6.07 5.04
CA ILE A 41 -5.81 5.65 4.62
C ILE A 41 -5.59 4.22 5.09
N ALA A 42 -5.40 3.29 4.13
CA ALA A 42 -5.17 1.88 4.38
C ALA A 42 -3.68 1.55 4.25
N PHE A 43 -3.15 0.81 5.22
CA PHE A 43 -1.77 0.31 5.24
C PHE A 43 -1.78 -1.17 5.64
N PRO A 44 -1.65 -2.11 4.70
CA PRO A 44 -1.69 -3.54 5.01
C PRO A 44 -0.41 -4.12 5.62
N GLY A 45 0.66 -3.34 5.80
CA GLY A 45 1.95 -3.83 6.27
C GLY A 45 2.93 -4.08 5.11
N ASP A 46 4.04 -4.78 5.37
CA ASP A 46 5.12 -5.04 4.40
C ASP A 46 5.04 -6.44 3.74
N GLU A 47 3.85 -7.00 3.70
CA GLU A 47 3.51 -8.23 2.99
C GLU A 47 2.28 -8.02 2.11
N PRO A 48 1.98 -8.93 1.16
CA PRO A 48 0.76 -8.88 0.38
C PRO A 48 -0.48 -8.75 1.29
N CYS A 49 -1.37 -7.83 0.98
CA CYS A 49 -2.58 -7.61 1.75
C CYS A 49 -3.43 -8.90 1.80
N PRO A 50 -3.72 -9.45 2.98
CA PRO A 50 -4.50 -10.67 3.08
C PRO A 50 -5.99 -10.42 2.81
N GLU A 51 -6.66 -11.39 2.19
CA GLU A 51 -8.05 -11.25 1.72
C GLU A 51 -9.06 -10.90 2.82
N HIS A 52 -8.81 -11.34 4.07
CA HIS A 52 -9.71 -11.02 5.17
C HIS A 52 -9.76 -9.53 5.53
N LEU A 53 -8.77 -8.73 5.07
CA LEU A 53 -8.73 -7.28 5.25
C LEU A 53 -9.36 -6.50 4.08
N TYR A 54 -9.65 -7.13 2.95
CA TYR A 54 -10.25 -6.46 1.80
C TYR A 54 -11.52 -5.66 2.14
N PRO A 55 -12.49 -6.21 2.91
CA PRO A 55 -13.68 -5.44 3.26
C PRO A 55 -13.41 -4.18 4.07
N VAL A 56 -12.33 -4.16 4.87
CA VAL A 56 -11.95 -3.02 5.69
C VAL A 56 -11.27 -1.94 4.85
N PHE A 57 -10.43 -2.34 3.88
CA PHE A 57 -9.64 -1.43 3.06
C PHE A 57 -10.35 -0.99 1.77
N SER A 58 -11.44 -1.66 1.37
CA SER A 58 -12.21 -1.26 0.19
C SER A 58 -12.67 0.19 0.29
N HIS A 59 -12.60 0.89 -0.85
CA HIS A 59 -12.98 2.29 -1.01
C HIS A 59 -12.18 3.25 -0.10
N ALA A 60 -10.97 2.88 0.34
CA ALA A 60 -10.09 3.83 0.98
C ALA A 60 -9.67 4.93 0.00
N ASP A 61 -9.44 6.14 0.51
CA ASP A 61 -8.94 7.24 -0.32
C ASP A 61 -7.49 7.00 -0.72
N TRP A 62 -6.72 6.37 0.18
CA TRP A 62 -5.32 6.04 -0.01
C TRP A 62 -5.04 4.60 0.41
N LEU A 63 -4.28 3.89 -0.42
CA LEU A 63 -3.67 2.60 -0.10
C LEU A 63 -2.15 2.74 -0.20
N LEU A 64 -1.43 2.44 0.88
CA LEU A 64 0.02 2.35 0.90
C LEU A 64 0.37 0.86 0.87
N HIS A 65 0.80 0.34 -0.27
CA HIS A 65 1.05 -1.09 -0.44
C HIS A 65 2.50 -1.36 -0.86
N GLU A 66 3.07 -2.44 -0.32
CA GLU A 66 4.38 -2.89 -0.76
C GLU A 66 4.35 -3.36 -2.22
N ALA A 67 5.45 -3.15 -2.94
CA ALA A 67 5.64 -3.62 -4.30
C ALA A 67 7.13 -3.85 -4.56
N PHE A 68 7.60 -5.01 -4.18
CA PHE A 68 9.03 -5.30 -4.14
C PHE A 68 9.72 -5.11 -5.49
N CYS A 69 9.14 -5.62 -6.57
CA CYS A 69 9.68 -5.45 -7.92
C CYS A 69 8.56 -5.40 -8.97
N ARG A 70 8.92 -5.08 -10.21
CA ARG A 70 7.99 -5.24 -11.33
C ARG A 70 7.66 -6.72 -11.56
N TYR A 71 6.48 -7.00 -12.05
CA TYR A 71 6.10 -8.36 -12.46
C TYR A 71 7.05 -8.90 -13.55
N ALA A 72 7.54 -8.03 -14.43
CA ALA A 72 8.51 -8.39 -15.45
C ALA A 72 9.84 -8.95 -14.87
N ASP A 73 10.20 -8.53 -13.66
CA ASP A 73 11.45 -8.92 -12.99
C ASP A 73 11.27 -10.01 -11.92
N ARG A 74 10.05 -10.57 -11.77
CA ARG A 74 9.72 -11.54 -10.72
C ARG A 74 10.62 -12.79 -10.70
N ASP A 75 11.05 -13.26 -11.86
CA ASP A 75 11.92 -14.45 -11.96
C ASP A 75 13.33 -14.17 -11.45
N ARG A 76 13.77 -12.90 -11.54
CA ARG A 76 15.07 -12.44 -11.03
C ARG A 76 15.06 -12.26 -9.51
N PHE A 77 13.97 -11.73 -8.96
CA PHE A 77 13.90 -11.30 -7.56
C PHE A 77 13.12 -12.25 -6.66
N SER A 78 12.36 -13.21 -7.22
CA SER A 78 11.54 -14.19 -6.50
C SER A 78 10.70 -13.55 -5.37
N PRO A 79 9.86 -12.52 -5.66
CA PRO A 79 9.12 -11.79 -4.63
C PRO A 79 8.18 -12.71 -3.85
N TYR A 80 7.53 -13.64 -4.50
CA TYR A 80 6.56 -14.54 -3.87
C TYR A 80 7.19 -15.49 -2.84
N GLU A 81 8.42 -15.95 -3.08
CA GLU A 81 9.17 -16.76 -2.11
C GLU A 81 9.55 -15.97 -0.86
N LYS A 82 9.59 -14.65 -0.97
CA LYS A 82 9.89 -13.71 0.11
C LYS A 82 8.63 -13.14 0.75
N CYS A 83 7.45 -13.61 0.37
CA CYS A 83 6.14 -13.06 0.75
C CYS A 83 6.01 -11.57 0.41
N HIS A 84 6.31 -11.20 -0.83
CA HIS A 84 6.13 -9.85 -1.36
C HIS A 84 5.31 -9.85 -2.65
N SER A 85 4.67 -8.72 -2.93
CA SER A 85 3.95 -8.44 -4.16
C SER A 85 4.86 -7.87 -5.24
N THR A 86 4.42 -7.97 -6.47
CA THR A 86 4.95 -7.16 -7.57
C THR A 86 4.13 -5.87 -7.72
N VAL A 87 4.63 -4.92 -8.52
CA VAL A 87 3.88 -3.70 -8.91
C VAL A 87 2.52 -4.07 -9.49
N ARG A 88 2.49 -5.06 -10.37
CA ARG A 88 1.24 -5.55 -10.99
C ARG A 88 0.24 -6.07 -9.94
N ASP A 89 0.70 -6.84 -8.96
CA ASP A 89 -0.17 -7.40 -7.93
C ASP A 89 -0.77 -6.31 -7.05
N ALA A 90 0.06 -5.36 -6.60
CA ALA A 90 -0.38 -4.20 -5.80
C ALA A 90 -1.41 -3.34 -6.58
N CYS A 91 -1.17 -3.10 -7.87
CA CYS A 91 -2.06 -2.32 -8.73
C CYS A 91 -3.40 -3.03 -8.99
N LEU A 92 -3.38 -4.34 -9.28
CA LEU A 92 -4.60 -5.14 -9.43
C LEU A 92 -5.42 -5.19 -8.14
N LEU A 93 -4.76 -5.27 -6.99
CA LEU A 93 -5.42 -5.20 -5.70
C LEU A 93 -6.07 -3.82 -5.47
N ALA A 94 -5.35 -2.74 -5.72
CA ALA A 94 -5.86 -1.38 -5.59
C ALA A 94 -7.11 -1.15 -6.46
N GLU A 95 -7.10 -1.63 -7.70
CA GLU A 95 -8.26 -1.62 -8.60
C GLU A 95 -9.43 -2.43 -8.03
N LYS A 96 -9.16 -3.66 -7.56
CA LYS A 96 -10.17 -4.53 -6.94
C LYS A 96 -10.80 -3.90 -5.69
N LEU A 97 -10.02 -3.21 -4.88
CA LEU A 97 -10.49 -2.53 -3.67
C LEU A 97 -11.15 -1.18 -3.95
N ALA A 98 -11.15 -0.73 -5.20
CA ALA A 98 -11.68 0.57 -5.64
C ALA A 98 -11.11 1.74 -4.84
N VAL A 99 -9.80 1.73 -4.57
CA VAL A 99 -9.11 2.85 -3.92
C VAL A 99 -8.86 3.97 -4.93
N ARG A 100 -8.71 5.21 -4.47
CA ARG A 100 -8.47 6.36 -5.37
C ARG A 100 -6.99 6.57 -5.66
N ASN A 101 -6.15 6.41 -4.63
CA ASN A 101 -4.73 6.70 -4.69
C ASN A 101 -3.94 5.51 -4.15
N LEU A 102 -2.94 5.06 -4.91
CA LEU A 102 -2.03 3.99 -4.54
C LEU A 102 -0.62 4.54 -4.41
N VAL A 103 0.00 4.35 -3.25
CA VAL A 103 1.42 4.61 -3.03
C VAL A 103 2.14 3.27 -2.95
N LEU A 104 3.10 3.04 -3.86
CA LEU A 104 3.98 1.89 -3.81
C LEU A 104 5.21 2.19 -2.96
N TRP A 105 5.53 1.28 -2.05
CA TRP A 105 6.69 1.38 -1.18
C TRP A 105 7.36 0.00 -1.01
N HIS A 106 8.42 -0.10 -0.19
CA HIS A 106 9.17 -1.36 0.02
C HIS A 106 9.65 -1.96 -1.31
N THR A 107 10.25 -1.13 -2.16
CA THR A 107 10.70 -1.49 -3.49
C THR A 107 12.16 -1.96 -3.46
N GLU A 108 12.55 -2.83 -4.39
CA GLU A 108 13.95 -3.18 -4.59
C GLU A 108 14.74 -1.99 -5.17
N ASP A 109 16.05 -1.99 -5.00
CA ASP A 109 16.91 -0.83 -5.25
C ASP A 109 17.94 -1.00 -6.40
N SER A 110 17.85 -2.08 -7.17
CA SER A 110 18.84 -2.38 -8.21
C SER A 110 18.85 -1.37 -9.37
N ASP A 111 17.77 -0.60 -9.56
CA ASP A 111 17.66 0.40 -10.64
C ASP A 111 16.94 1.67 -10.15
N LEU A 112 17.42 2.26 -9.07
CA LEU A 112 16.85 3.47 -8.47
C LEU A 112 16.60 4.60 -9.47
N PRO A 113 17.51 4.93 -10.40
CA PRO A 113 17.30 6.05 -11.33
C PRO A 113 16.09 5.88 -12.26
N ARG A 114 15.69 4.64 -12.59
CA ARG A 114 14.55 4.35 -13.46
C ARG A 114 13.37 3.72 -12.75
N ARG A 115 13.49 3.46 -11.43
CA ARG A 115 12.45 2.80 -10.63
C ARG A 115 11.09 3.45 -10.82
N ARG A 116 10.99 4.76 -10.58
CA ARG A 116 9.73 5.50 -10.70
C ARG A 116 9.12 5.34 -12.09
N GLU A 117 9.87 5.62 -13.14
CA GLU A 117 9.40 5.53 -14.52
C GLU A 117 8.89 4.12 -14.86
N THR A 118 9.68 3.10 -14.54
CA THR A 118 9.37 1.72 -14.92
C THR A 118 8.22 1.12 -14.11
N TYR A 119 8.10 1.50 -12.81
CA TYR A 119 6.99 1.08 -11.96
C TYR A 119 5.68 1.76 -12.37
N LEU A 120 5.71 3.06 -12.66
CA LEU A 120 4.54 3.79 -13.18
C LEU A 120 4.08 3.22 -14.53
N ALA A 121 5.02 2.91 -15.44
CA ALA A 121 4.70 2.34 -16.75
C ALA A 121 4.01 0.97 -16.62
N GLU A 122 4.46 0.09 -15.70
CA GLU A 122 3.80 -1.20 -15.47
C GLU A 122 2.47 -1.04 -14.73
N GLY A 123 2.44 -0.24 -13.67
CA GLY A 123 1.28 -0.12 -12.80
C GLY A 123 0.08 0.55 -13.48
N SER A 124 0.31 1.54 -14.34
CA SER A 124 -0.75 2.24 -15.10
C SER A 124 -1.51 1.32 -16.07
N LEU A 125 -0.98 0.16 -16.39
CA LEU A 125 -1.71 -0.86 -17.17
C LEU A 125 -2.75 -1.63 -16.35
N CYS A 126 -2.67 -1.56 -15.03
CA CYS A 126 -3.46 -2.38 -14.11
C CYS A 126 -4.28 -1.58 -13.09
N PHE A 127 -4.04 -0.29 -12.95
CA PHE A 127 -4.72 0.59 -12.01
C PHE A 127 -5.14 1.89 -12.68
N SER A 128 -6.41 2.22 -12.56
CA SER A 128 -7.02 3.40 -13.18
C SER A 128 -7.00 4.66 -12.31
N GLY A 129 -6.67 4.51 -11.02
CA GLY A 129 -6.55 5.62 -10.07
C GLY A 129 -5.19 6.33 -10.13
N ASN A 130 -4.91 7.17 -9.14
CA ASN A 130 -3.63 7.88 -9.05
C ASN A 130 -2.56 6.96 -8.46
N LEU A 131 -1.47 6.75 -9.20
CA LEU A 131 -0.36 5.90 -8.81
C LEU A 131 0.87 6.74 -8.45
N TYR A 132 1.45 6.47 -7.28
CA TYR A 132 2.62 7.17 -6.75
C TYR A 132 3.75 6.16 -6.48
N VAL A 133 4.95 6.50 -6.89
CA VAL A 133 6.19 5.76 -6.62
C VAL A 133 7.21 6.75 -6.07
N PRO A 134 7.19 7.05 -4.76
CA PRO A 134 8.03 8.07 -4.16
C PRO A 134 9.50 7.68 -4.10
N GLU A 135 10.36 8.68 -4.10
CA GLU A 135 11.75 8.55 -3.70
C GLU A 135 11.88 8.62 -2.17
N ASP A 136 13.02 8.16 -1.64
CA ASP A 136 13.30 8.23 -0.21
C ASP A 136 13.31 9.68 0.27
N GLY A 137 12.53 9.98 1.30
CA GLY A 137 12.38 11.32 1.84
C GLY A 137 11.41 12.24 1.07
N GLU A 138 10.78 11.76 0.00
CA GLU A 138 9.76 12.53 -0.71
C GLU A 138 8.49 12.68 0.13
N ILE A 139 7.92 13.89 0.13
CA ILE A 139 6.68 14.20 0.82
C ILE A 139 5.52 14.19 -0.17
N ILE A 140 4.54 13.33 0.06
CA ILE A 140 3.28 13.30 -0.68
C ILE A 140 2.20 13.97 0.16
N SER A 141 1.56 15.00 -0.39
CA SER A 141 0.37 15.59 0.25
C SER A 141 -0.83 14.68 0.04
N LEU A 142 -1.44 14.24 1.14
CA LEU A 142 -2.65 13.41 1.09
C LEU A 142 -3.93 14.25 0.98
N ALA A 143 -3.88 15.55 1.27
CA ALA A 143 -5.01 16.46 1.04
C ALA A 143 -5.34 16.45 -0.46
N GLY A 144 -6.62 16.24 -0.79
CA GLY A 144 -7.06 16.05 -2.17
C GLY A 144 -6.52 17.12 -3.10
N THR A 145 -6.03 16.72 -4.24
CA THR A 145 -5.88 17.58 -5.39
C THR A 145 -7.29 18.08 -5.72
N GLU A 146 -7.65 19.29 -5.26
CA GLU A 146 -8.74 20.01 -5.89
C GLU A 146 -8.42 20.04 -7.38
N MET A 147 -9.26 19.36 -8.16
CA MET A 147 -9.17 19.50 -9.62
C MET A 147 -9.44 20.96 -9.97
N ALA A 148 -8.39 21.65 -10.35
CA ALA A 148 -8.48 22.98 -10.95
C ALA A 148 -9.06 22.87 -12.36
#